data_1461c797f2cbecebee9a802e16492a43
#
_entry.id   1461c797f2cbecebee9a802e16492a43
#
_cell.length_a   1.000
_cell.length_b   1.000
_cell.length_c   1.000
_cell.angle_alpha   90.00
_cell.angle_beta   90.00
_cell.angle_gamma   90.00
#
_symmetry.space_group_name_H-M   'P 1'
#
loop_
_entity.id
_entity.type
_entity.pdbx_description
1 polymer ?
#
loop_
_entity_poly.entity_id
_entity_poly.type
_entity_poly.pdbx_seq_one_letter_code
_entity_poly.pdbx_strand_id
1 'polypeptide(L)' 'MAKPEVNEMIEHSEPYFERVATGKVIELLDSQFIYEVHKVVEKGREKIPVDKTSTRMCMFDEIWSKI' A
#
# COMPACT_ATOMS: atom_id res chain seq x y z
N MET A 1 -12.00 13.62 -1.84
CA MET A 1 -11.29 12.34 -1.87
C MET A 1 -10.32 12.28 -0.72
N ALA A 2 -10.33 11.19 0.05
CA ALA A 2 -9.45 11.03 1.20
C ALA A 2 -8.01 10.82 0.73
N LYS A 3 -7.08 11.38 1.48
CA LYS A 3 -5.65 11.24 1.23
C LYS A 3 -4.96 10.74 2.50
N PRO A 4 -3.95 9.86 2.37
CA PRO A 4 -3.15 9.52 3.53
C PRO A 4 -2.14 10.63 3.81
N GLU A 5 -1.46 10.53 4.94
CA GLU A 5 -0.36 11.41 5.29
C GLU A 5 0.95 10.65 5.18
N VAL A 6 2.04 11.36 4.90
CA VAL A 6 3.37 10.77 4.90
C VAL A 6 3.67 10.18 6.28
N ASN A 7 4.29 9.01 6.31
CA ASN A 7 4.61 8.22 7.50
C ASN A 7 3.42 7.44 8.08
N GLU A 8 2.26 7.56 7.48
CA GLU A 8 1.07 6.84 7.92
C GLU A 8 1.08 5.40 7.41
N MET A 9 0.63 4.46 8.25
CA MET A 9 0.49 3.07 7.83
C MET A 9 -0.84 2.88 7.13
N ILE A 10 -0.82 2.23 5.98
CA ILE A 10 -2.02 1.99 5.17
C ILE A 10 -2.09 0.54 4.70
N GLU A 11 -3.28 0.17 4.30
CA GLU A 11 -3.56 -1.12 3.70
C GLU A 11 -4.16 -0.88 2.31
N HIS A 12 -3.56 -1.44 1.28
CA HIS A 12 -3.96 -1.29 -0.10
C HIS A 12 -4.53 -2.61 -0.60
N SER A 13 -5.82 -2.63 -0.92
CA SER A 13 -6.50 -3.84 -1.40
C SER A 13 -6.55 -3.86 -2.91
N GLU A 14 -6.19 -5.02 -3.48
CA GLU A 14 -6.30 -5.26 -4.90
C GLU A 14 -7.15 -6.53 -5.11
N PRO A 15 -8.49 -6.39 -5.08
CA PRO A 15 -9.37 -7.57 -5.11
C PRO A 15 -9.20 -8.45 -6.35
N TYR A 16 -8.89 -7.85 -7.48
CA TYR A 16 -8.68 -8.59 -8.73
C TYR A 16 -7.58 -9.65 -8.57
N PHE A 17 -6.54 -9.33 -7.80
CA PHE A 17 -5.43 -10.23 -7.57
C PHE A 17 -5.56 -10.99 -6.25
N GLU A 18 -6.66 -10.79 -5.52
CA GLU A 18 -6.83 -11.34 -4.16
C GLU A 18 -5.63 -10.99 -3.29
N ARG A 19 -5.21 -9.72 -3.34
CA ARG A 19 -3.98 -9.27 -2.71
C ARG A 19 -4.24 -8.04 -1.85
N VAL A 20 -3.61 -8.01 -0.67
CA VAL A 20 -3.65 -6.88 0.25
C VAL A 20 -2.21 -6.57 0.65
N ALA A 21 -1.78 -5.34 0.40
CA ALA A 21 -0.45 -4.88 0.77
C ALA A 21 -0.56 -3.90 1.93
N THR A 22 0.36 -4.01 2.88
CA THR A 22 0.45 -3.13 4.03
C THR A 22 1.78 -2.41 3.99
N GLY A 23 1.78 -1.12 4.24
CA GLY A 23 3.02 -0.37 4.20
C GLY A 23 2.89 1.04 4.75
N LYS A 24 3.99 1.76 4.68
CA LYS A 24 4.10 3.13 5.18
C LYS A 24 4.18 4.11 4.03
N VAL A 25 3.34 5.13 4.04
CA VAL A 25 3.34 6.18 3.01
C VAL A 25 4.64 6.98 3.10
N ILE A 26 5.33 7.12 1.97
CA ILE A 26 6.59 7.87 1.92
C ILE A 26 6.50 9.13 1.06
N GLU A 27 5.53 9.21 0.16
CA GLU A 27 5.40 10.37 -0.72
C GLU A 27 3.97 10.53 -1.22
N LEU A 28 3.49 11.76 -1.31
CA LEU A 28 2.20 12.09 -1.91
C LEU A 28 2.42 12.77 -3.25
N LEU A 29 1.71 12.32 -4.28
CA LEU A 29 1.72 12.91 -5.61
C LEU A 29 0.32 13.50 -5.88
N ASP A 30 0.11 14.05 -7.09
CA ASP A 30 -1.15 14.72 -7.40
C ASP A 30 -2.38 13.83 -7.34
N SER A 31 -2.27 12.59 -7.81
CA SER A 31 -3.41 11.67 -7.89
C SER A 31 -3.14 10.31 -7.24
N GLN A 32 -1.99 10.16 -6.60
CA GLN A 32 -1.57 8.87 -6.05
C GLN A 32 -0.56 9.08 -4.94
N PHE A 33 -0.27 8.01 -4.22
CA PHE A 33 0.78 8.04 -3.21
C PHE A 33 1.69 6.83 -3.38
N ILE A 34 2.91 6.97 -2.89
CA ILE A 34 3.90 5.90 -2.88
C ILE A 34 4.06 5.42 -1.45
N TYR A 35 4.08 4.11 -1.26
CA TYR A 35 4.28 3.54 0.06
C TYR A 35 5.35 2.45 0.03
N GLU A 36 6.07 2.33 1.13
CA GLU A 36 7.06 1.28 1.34
C GLU A 36 6.33 0.02 1.79
N VAL A 37 6.50 -1.06 1.06
CA VAL A 37 5.77 -2.31 1.32
C VAL A 37 6.39 -3.05 2.50
N HIS A 38 5.59 -3.32 3.52
CA HIS A 38 6.03 -4.09 4.68
C HIS A 38 5.55 -5.53 4.63
N LYS A 39 4.36 -5.77 4.08
CA LYS A 39 3.78 -7.10 4.01
C LYS A 39 2.78 -7.17 2.87
N VAL A 40 2.71 -8.31 2.21
CA VAL A 40 1.70 -8.59 1.20
C VAL A 40 1.05 -9.92 1.52
N VAL A 41 -0.28 -9.97 1.52
CA VAL A 41 -1.03 -11.23 1.61
C VAL A 41 -1.69 -11.43 0.27
N GLU A 42 -1.31 -12.48 -0.43
CA GLU A 42 -1.85 -12.80 -1.75
C GLU A 42 -2.40 -14.21 -1.74
N LYS A 43 -3.70 -14.34 -2.05
CA LYS A 43 -4.39 -15.64 -2.06
C LYS A 43 -4.19 -16.41 -0.76
N GLY A 44 -4.25 -15.68 0.36
CA GLY A 44 -4.08 -16.27 1.68
C GLY A 44 -2.64 -16.55 2.11
N ARG A 45 -1.68 -16.24 1.26
CA ARG A 45 -0.26 -16.45 1.58
C ARG A 45 0.41 -15.13 1.91
N GLU A 46 1.04 -15.07 3.07
CA GLU A 46 1.75 -13.90 3.54
C GLU A 46 3.16 -13.88 2.98
N LYS A 47 3.57 -12.72 2.45
CA LYS A 47 4.92 -12.50 1.95
C LYS A 47 5.46 -11.21 2.54
N ILE A 48 6.68 -11.26 3.05
CA ILE A 48 7.37 -10.09 3.55
C ILE A 48 8.52 -9.81 2.58
N PRO A 49 8.56 -8.60 1.98
CA PRO A 49 9.64 -8.27 1.05
C PRO A 49 11.00 -8.38 1.73
N VAL A 50 11.94 -9.02 1.05
CA VAL A 50 13.31 -9.14 1.53
C VAL A 50 14.01 -7.80 1.45
N ASP A 51 13.65 -6.99 0.44
CA ASP A 51 14.22 -5.68 0.20
C ASP A 51 13.38 -4.60 0.87
N LYS A 52 13.99 -3.89 1.84
CA LYS A 52 13.31 -2.82 2.57
C LYS A 52 13.05 -1.58 1.73
N THR A 53 13.57 -1.52 0.51
CA THR A 53 13.32 -0.41 -0.41
C THR A 53 12.20 -0.69 -1.40
N SER A 54 11.49 -1.80 -1.23
CA SER A 54 10.38 -2.16 -2.08
C SER A 54 9.24 -1.16 -1.93
N THR A 55 8.86 -0.50 -3.01
CA THR A 55 7.80 0.51 -2.98
C THR A 55 6.71 0.18 -4.00
N ARG A 56 5.51 0.68 -3.74
CA ARG A 56 4.38 0.54 -4.65
C ARG A 56 3.61 1.86 -4.70
N MET A 57 2.84 2.03 -5.76
CA MET A 57 1.96 3.18 -5.92
C MET A 57 0.51 2.76 -5.73
N CYS A 58 -0.26 3.66 -5.11
CA CYS A 58 -1.70 3.50 -4.96
C CYS A 58 -2.36 4.82 -5.35
N MET A 59 -3.32 4.76 -6.26
CA MET A 59 -4.09 5.95 -6.61
C MET A 59 -5.07 6.26 -5.48
N PHE A 60 -5.39 7.54 -5.28
CA PHE A 60 -6.29 7.95 -4.19
C PHE A 60 -7.68 7.33 -4.33
N ASP A 61 -8.09 6.98 -5.54
CA ASP A 61 -9.41 6.38 -5.79
C ASP A 61 -9.40 4.84 -5.78
N GLU A 62 -8.26 4.22 -5.52
CA GLU A 62 -8.21 2.78 -5.33
C GLU A 62 -8.68 2.41 -3.92
N ILE A 63 -8.80 1.11 -3.67
CA ILE A 63 -9.27 0.64 -2.36
C ILE A 63 -8.09 0.63 -1.38
N TRP A 64 -8.08 1.57 -0.49
CA TRP A 64 -7.06 1.65 0.57
C TRP A 64 -7.68 2.22 1.83
N SER A 65 -7.07 1.95 2.97
CA SER A 65 -7.52 2.48 4.25
C SER A 65 -6.35 2.65 5.19
N LYS A 66 -6.54 3.50 6.20
CA LYS A 66 -5.57 3.66 7.27
C LYS A 66 -5.71 2.49 8.24
N ILE A 67 -4.57 2.05 8.74
CA ILE A 67 -4.55 0.99 9.74
C ILE A 67 -4.64 1.59 11.14
#